data_eecae6a40123b98818ef409bae72d548
#
_entry.id   eecae6a40123b98818ef409bae72d548
#
_cell.length_a   1.000
_cell.length_b   1.000
_cell.length_c   1.000
_cell.angle_alpha   90.00
_cell.angle_beta   90.00
_cell.angle_gamma   90.00
#
_symmetry.space_group_name_H-M   'P 1'
#
loop_
_entity.id
_entity.type
_entity.pdbx_description
1 polymer ?
#
loop_
_entity_poly.entity_id
_entity_poly.type
_entity_poly.pdbx_seq_one_letter_code
_entity_poly.pdbx_strand_id
1 'polypeptide(L)'
;MDSVEHLKSSIVKPSNAMTDIPEAEMVKGEIGIAGQLDMPMKRKFNILSIIAVGYNISNSWVAIAASFAIAIQSGGAVSLLYGIILVTFAMLCTGVTLAELASVYPTAGGQYHFTSILASRRWSRSLSYFSGLAAIFSWICLGASIGLSGTNALMAIIIRWRPEYEPQTWHYFLVYQLFNIVIVLYNAFLTNKTLWVYNIGFMLSISTFAVITIVCPARSDVQVDSREIWSTFVNGSGGWSDGISFLTGLSTPQFMLSGLDATLHLAEECLNPERVVPKAVLVTVLVGFMTAFPFSIGIIYSYRNVELSLTTETGFPIYFIWEKATRSPAAATVFMASLFVISCVAFNAVHQTASRLTWSFARDEALFFSQKLASISPSLGIPLYALILDGICVFLVGIVYICSSTAFNSFISTTVIVAQISFAIPAILLILRRRAPHYLPTSRPFKVPTIVGYISNIVCVIWAIILTVFFCFPTVLPVTGGNMNYASVVLVVMLILGVANWFAYARKHYHGPRLEM
;
A
#
# COMPACT_ATOMS: atom_id res chain seq x y z
N MET A 1 0.14 80.54 9.18
CA MET A 1 0.78 81.06 10.35
C MET A 1 0.71 79.98 11.38
N ASP A 2 1.91 79.53 11.73
CA ASP A 2 2.28 78.66 12.87
C ASP A 2 1.73 77.27 12.96
N SER A 3 2.50 76.38 12.50
CA SER A 3 3.16 75.32 13.32
C SER A 3 3.68 74.18 12.40
N VAL A 4 4.80 74.42 11.76
CA VAL A 4 5.63 73.42 11.11
C VAL A 4 7.04 73.63 11.64
N GLU A 5 7.33 73.04 12.78
CA GLU A 5 8.69 72.81 13.29
C GLU A 5 8.55 72.00 14.59
N HIS A 6 8.74 70.69 14.49
CA HIS A 6 9.30 69.80 15.52
C HIS A 6 9.09 68.34 15.13
N LEU A 7 9.93 67.90 14.21
CA LEU A 7 10.15 66.43 14.03
C LEU A 7 11.46 66.19 13.27
N LYS A 8 12.56 66.59 13.90
CA LYS A 8 13.90 66.11 13.57
C LYS A 8 14.55 65.62 14.86
N SER A 9 15.05 64.38 14.80
CA SER A 9 15.90 63.72 15.77
C SER A 9 15.25 62.59 16.57
N SER A 10 15.24 61.39 16.02
CA SER A 10 15.66 60.17 16.72
C SER A 10 15.95 59.07 15.70
N ILE A 11 17.14 59.12 15.16
CA ILE A 11 17.74 57.94 14.47
C ILE A 11 18.04 56.92 15.59
N VAL A 12 17.17 55.94 15.74
CA VAL A 12 17.41 54.77 16.57
C VAL A 12 18.26 53.82 15.73
N LYS A 13 19.48 53.58 16.17
CA LYS A 13 20.40 52.55 15.67
C LYS A 13 19.69 51.19 15.67
N PRO A 14 19.89 50.31 14.67
CA PRO A 14 19.36 48.96 14.74
C PRO A 14 20.09 48.19 15.88
N SER A 15 19.34 47.90 16.93
CA SER A 15 19.75 46.99 17.98
C SER A 15 19.85 45.58 17.39
N ASN A 16 21.04 44.99 17.51
CA ASN A 16 21.31 43.55 17.33
C ASN A 16 20.55 42.75 18.40
N ALA A 17 19.27 42.48 18.17
CA ALA A 17 18.46 41.55 18.96
C ALA A 17 17.72 40.64 17.99
N MET A 18 18.51 39.88 17.23
CA MET A 18 18.03 38.75 16.43
C MET A 18 18.57 37.48 17.07
N THR A 19 18.20 37.32 18.37
CA THR A 19 18.46 36.09 19.11
C THR A 19 17.24 35.83 19.96
N ASP A 20 16.72 34.59 19.84
CA ASP A 20 15.71 33.99 20.71
C ASP A 20 14.24 34.30 20.40
N ILE A 21 13.80 34.01 19.14
CA ILE A 21 12.43 33.53 18.98
C ILE A 21 12.47 32.04 19.39
N PRO A 22 11.74 31.64 20.44
CA PRO A 22 11.71 30.23 20.85
C PRO A 22 11.27 29.37 19.67
N GLU A 23 12.01 28.28 19.39
CA GLU A 23 11.65 27.28 18.37
C GLU A 23 10.17 26.84 18.46
N ALA A 24 9.57 26.95 19.64
CA ALA A 24 8.17 26.66 19.91
C ALA A 24 7.17 27.66 19.26
N GLU A 25 7.56 28.94 19.01
CA GLU A 25 6.69 29.90 18.32
C GLU A 25 6.76 29.76 16.80
N MET A 26 7.93 29.41 16.24
CA MET A 26 8.05 29.07 14.81
C MET A 26 7.19 27.86 14.44
N VAL A 27 7.18 26.81 15.26
CA VAL A 27 6.38 25.61 15.00
C VAL A 27 4.88 25.84 15.29
N LYS A 28 4.51 26.71 16.19
CA LYS A 28 3.09 27.14 16.35
C LYS A 28 2.59 27.91 15.12
N GLY A 29 3.44 28.73 14.49
CA GLY A 29 3.18 29.35 13.21
C GLY A 29 2.99 28.31 12.09
N GLU A 30 3.89 27.31 12.00
CA GLU A 30 3.83 26.25 10.99
C GLU A 30 2.65 25.29 11.18
N ILE A 31 2.27 24.96 12.41
CA ILE A 31 1.08 24.10 12.71
C ILE A 31 -0.23 24.83 12.41
N GLY A 32 -0.28 26.13 12.61
CA GLY A 32 -1.45 26.97 12.26
C GLY A 32 -1.62 27.19 10.75
N ILE A 33 -0.54 27.13 9.99
CA ILE A 33 -0.49 27.40 8.55
C ILE A 33 -0.86 26.14 7.73
N ALA A 34 -0.62 24.93 8.24
CA ALA A 34 -1.06 23.68 7.59
C ALA A 34 -2.60 23.60 7.38
N GLY A 35 -3.38 24.46 8.03
CA GLY A 35 -4.83 24.57 7.84
C GLY A 35 -5.31 25.51 6.74
N GLN A 36 -4.41 26.29 6.10
CA GLN A 36 -4.77 27.32 5.10
C GLN A 36 -4.05 27.16 3.75
N LEU A 37 -3.55 25.96 3.44
CA LEU A 37 -3.05 25.69 2.10
C LEU A 37 -4.18 25.81 1.09
N ASP A 38 -4.05 26.69 0.10
CA ASP A 38 -4.84 26.68 -1.13
C ASP A 38 -4.54 25.37 -1.86
N MET A 39 -5.29 24.32 -1.53
CA MET A 39 -5.10 22.98 -2.07
C MET A 39 -5.55 22.98 -3.53
N PRO A 40 -4.67 22.73 -4.51
CA PRO A 40 -5.02 22.76 -5.92
C PRO A 40 -6.01 21.66 -6.32
N MET A 41 -6.23 20.67 -5.44
CA MET A 41 -7.18 19.58 -5.67
C MET A 41 -8.52 19.84 -4.96
N LYS A 42 -9.62 19.53 -5.68
CA LYS A 42 -10.97 19.67 -5.11
C LYS A 42 -11.21 18.59 -4.05
N ARG A 43 -11.64 18.98 -2.85
CA ARG A 43 -12.05 18.06 -1.80
C ARG A 43 -13.34 17.35 -2.19
N LYS A 44 -13.29 16.03 -2.31
CA LYS A 44 -14.38 15.18 -2.85
C LYS A 44 -14.73 14.00 -1.93
N PHE A 45 -13.78 13.52 -1.13
CA PHE A 45 -13.95 12.33 -0.31
C PHE A 45 -14.53 12.65 1.06
N ASN A 46 -15.63 12.00 1.39
CA ASN A 46 -16.14 11.87 2.75
C ASN A 46 -15.55 10.61 3.42
N ILE A 47 -15.89 10.37 4.70
CA ILE A 47 -15.35 9.25 5.48
C ILE A 47 -15.69 7.87 4.85
N LEU A 48 -16.88 7.68 4.31
CA LEU A 48 -17.27 6.41 3.69
C LEU A 48 -16.53 6.19 2.39
N SER A 49 -16.44 7.22 1.55
CA SER A 49 -15.75 7.12 0.26
C SER A 49 -14.26 6.85 0.42
N ILE A 50 -13.59 7.47 1.40
CA ILE A 50 -12.16 7.25 1.63
C ILE A 50 -11.88 5.86 2.22
N ILE A 51 -12.75 5.35 3.09
CA ILE A 51 -12.69 3.97 3.58
C ILE A 51 -12.90 2.99 2.42
N ALA A 52 -13.88 3.27 1.54
CA ALA A 52 -14.12 2.44 0.36
C ALA A 52 -12.90 2.39 -0.57
N VAL A 53 -12.22 3.52 -0.80
CA VAL A 53 -10.98 3.55 -1.60
C VAL A 53 -9.88 2.74 -0.90
N GLY A 54 -9.61 2.99 0.38
CA GLY A 54 -8.59 2.27 1.15
C GLY A 54 -8.82 0.76 1.15
N TYR A 55 -10.06 0.33 1.41
CA TYR A 55 -10.42 -1.09 1.39
C TYR A 55 -10.35 -1.70 -0.02
N ASN A 56 -10.80 -1.01 -1.07
CA ASN A 56 -10.70 -1.52 -2.45
C ASN A 56 -9.25 -1.77 -2.88
N ILE A 57 -8.30 -0.98 -2.40
CA ILE A 57 -6.88 -1.16 -2.68
C ILE A 57 -6.35 -2.41 -1.97
N SER A 58 -6.56 -2.53 -0.66
CA SER A 58 -6.09 -3.69 0.10
C SER A 58 -6.87 -4.96 -0.25
N ASN A 59 -8.18 -4.84 -0.42
CA ASN A 59 -9.16 -5.89 -0.72
C ASN A 59 -8.77 -7.26 -0.16
N SER A 60 -8.74 -7.34 1.16
CA SER A 60 -7.96 -8.32 1.91
C SER A 60 -8.30 -9.77 1.58
N TRP A 61 -9.58 -10.14 1.39
CA TRP A 61 -9.94 -11.50 1.01
C TRP A 61 -9.51 -11.85 -0.42
N VAL A 62 -9.55 -10.86 -1.35
CA VAL A 62 -9.06 -11.04 -2.73
C VAL A 62 -7.55 -11.25 -2.75
N ALA A 63 -6.83 -10.48 -1.94
CA ALA A 63 -5.37 -10.63 -1.80
C ALA A 63 -4.99 -12.00 -1.25
N ILE A 64 -5.71 -12.53 -0.26
CA ILE A 64 -5.57 -13.90 0.22
C ILE A 64 -5.85 -14.90 -0.91
N ALA A 65 -6.96 -14.74 -1.64
CA ALA A 65 -7.33 -15.62 -2.74
C ALA A 65 -6.25 -15.65 -3.84
N ALA A 66 -5.70 -14.49 -4.20
CA ALA A 66 -4.69 -14.36 -5.24
C ALA A 66 -3.32 -14.94 -4.86
N SER A 67 -2.95 -14.90 -3.58
CA SER A 67 -1.65 -15.39 -3.09
C SER A 67 -1.75 -16.68 -2.25
N PHE A 68 -2.88 -17.36 -2.32
CA PHE A 68 -3.21 -18.54 -1.51
C PHE A 68 -2.17 -19.66 -1.58
N ALA A 69 -1.60 -19.89 -2.77
CA ALA A 69 -0.57 -20.92 -2.98
C ALA A 69 0.64 -20.76 -2.03
N ILE A 70 1.10 -19.52 -1.84
CA ILE A 70 2.30 -19.23 -1.02
C ILE A 70 2.06 -19.62 0.43
N ALA A 71 0.88 -19.26 0.99
CA ALA A 71 0.53 -19.59 2.37
C ALA A 71 0.43 -21.10 2.61
N ILE A 72 -0.16 -21.84 1.66
CA ILE A 72 -0.33 -23.29 1.78
C ILE A 72 1.02 -24.02 1.70
N GLN A 73 1.94 -23.58 0.85
CA GLN A 73 3.29 -24.15 0.77
C GLN A 73 4.14 -23.87 2.03
N SER A 74 3.87 -22.75 2.72
CA SER A 74 4.70 -22.25 3.82
C SER A 74 4.03 -22.42 5.19
N GLY A 75 3.52 -23.61 5.50
CA GLY A 75 2.95 -23.96 6.80
C GLY A 75 1.46 -24.29 6.78
N GLY A 76 0.83 -24.29 5.59
CA GLY A 76 -0.57 -24.71 5.44
C GLY A 76 -1.57 -23.77 6.09
N ALA A 77 -2.69 -24.36 6.55
CA ALA A 77 -3.78 -23.63 7.18
C ALA A 77 -3.35 -22.87 8.45
N VAL A 78 -2.49 -23.48 9.27
CA VAL A 78 -1.95 -22.88 10.50
C VAL A 78 -1.22 -21.58 10.20
N SER A 79 -0.31 -21.61 9.22
CA SER A 79 0.45 -20.43 8.83
C SER A 79 -0.46 -19.31 8.33
N LEU A 80 -1.47 -19.63 7.54
CA LEU A 80 -2.43 -18.64 7.04
C LEU A 80 -3.26 -18.02 8.17
N LEU A 81 -3.90 -18.84 9.01
CA LEU A 81 -4.84 -18.34 10.03
C LEU A 81 -4.13 -17.56 11.14
N TYR A 82 -3.08 -18.12 11.73
CA TYR A 82 -2.31 -17.41 12.76
C TYR A 82 -1.52 -16.24 12.16
N GLY A 83 -1.07 -16.37 10.90
CA GLY A 83 -0.43 -15.30 10.16
C GLY A 83 -1.35 -14.09 9.97
N ILE A 84 -2.62 -14.29 9.62
CA ILE A 84 -3.61 -13.21 9.51
C ILE A 84 -3.76 -12.46 10.86
N ILE A 85 -3.84 -13.18 11.97
CA ILE A 85 -3.97 -12.56 13.31
C ILE A 85 -2.71 -11.73 13.64
N LEU A 86 -1.53 -12.33 13.47
CA LEU A 86 -0.25 -11.69 13.78
C LEU A 86 -0.02 -10.44 12.92
N VAL A 87 -0.23 -10.56 11.61
CA VAL A 87 -0.07 -9.45 10.67
C VAL A 87 -1.07 -8.33 10.97
N THR A 88 -2.33 -8.67 11.25
CA THR A 88 -3.34 -7.66 11.59
C THR A 88 -2.93 -6.86 12.82
N PHE A 89 -2.41 -7.53 13.86
CA PHE A 89 -1.89 -6.84 15.06
C PHE A 89 -0.74 -5.89 14.71
N ALA A 90 0.25 -6.35 13.94
CA ALA A 90 1.39 -5.54 13.54
C ALA A 90 0.98 -4.34 12.66
N MET A 91 0.04 -4.55 11.74
CA MET A 91 -0.46 -3.51 10.86
C MET A 91 -1.43 -2.54 11.56
N LEU A 92 -2.15 -2.96 12.60
CA LEU A 92 -2.88 -2.04 13.48
C LEU A 92 -1.90 -1.12 14.22
N CYS A 93 -0.80 -1.65 14.75
CA CYS A 93 0.24 -0.84 15.39
C CYS A 93 0.87 0.16 14.38
N THR A 94 1.18 -0.29 13.17
CA THR A 94 1.65 0.58 12.10
C THR A 94 0.60 1.65 11.76
N GLY A 95 -0.67 1.24 11.62
CA GLY A 95 -1.78 2.14 11.36
C GLY A 95 -1.98 3.20 12.45
N VAL A 96 -1.83 2.84 13.73
CA VAL A 96 -1.87 3.81 14.85
C VAL A 96 -0.77 4.85 14.71
N THR A 97 0.46 4.43 14.38
CA THR A 97 1.59 5.35 14.17
C THR A 97 1.30 6.35 13.05
N LEU A 98 0.83 5.85 11.91
CA LEU A 98 0.48 6.70 10.76
C LEU A 98 -0.73 7.60 11.05
N ALA A 99 -1.74 7.09 11.74
CA ALA A 99 -2.94 7.82 12.10
C ALA A 99 -2.64 9.00 13.04
N GLU A 100 -1.78 8.84 14.04
CA GLU A 100 -1.37 9.96 14.90
C GLU A 100 -0.65 11.04 14.11
N LEU A 101 0.26 10.67 13.21
CA LEU A 101 0.98 11.62 12.37
C LEU A 101 0.05 12.31 11.37
N ALA A 102 -0.85 11.57 10.73
CA ALA A 102 -1.83 12.14 9.81
C ALA A 102 -2.83 13.09 10.49
N SER A 103 -3.11 12.91 11.78
CA SER A 103 -3.97 13.83 12.53
C SER A 103 -3.33 15.20 12.79
N VAL A 104 -2.00 15.28 12.70
CA VAL A 104 -1.25 16.53 12.86
C VAL A 104 -0.84 17.09 11.49
N TYR A 105 -0.44 16.22 10.57
CA TYR A 105 0.15 16.57 9.27
C TYR A 105 -0.60 15.89 8.10
N PRO A 106 -1.84 16.27 7.81
CA PRO A 106 -2.66 15.60 6.79
C PRO A 106 -2.28 16.07 5.36
N THR A 107 -1.23 15.51 4.79
CA THR A 107 -0.73 15.84 3.45
C THR A 107 -0.66 14.62 2.53
N ALA A 108 -0.76 14.81 1.22
CA ALA A 108 -0.59 13.74 0.24
C ALA A 108 0.82 13.14 0.23
N GLY A 109 1.81 13.85 0.78
CA GLY A 109 3.17 13.35 0.96
C GLY A 109 3.29 12.21 1.99
N GLY A 110 2.41 12.15 3.00
CA GLY A 110 2.40 11.08 3.99
C GLY A 110 3.77 10.88 4.66
N GLN A 111 4.33 9.67 4.54
CA GLN A 111 5.51 9.22 5.27
C GLN A 111 6.76 10.09 5.07
N TYR A 112 7.02 10.54 3.83
CA TYR A 112 8.22 11.35 3.58
C TYR A 112 8.09 12.75 4.18
N HIS A 113 6.87 13.29 4.23
CA HIS A 113 6.58 14.55 4.90
C HIS A 113 6.79 14.41 6.41
N PHE A 114 6.21 13.38 7.04
CA PHE A 114 6.43 13.07 8.46
C PHE A 114 7.92 12.91 8.78
N THR A 115 8.65 12.22 7.91
CA THR A 115 10.09 12.02 8.05
C THR A 115 10.85 13.35 8.02
N SER A 116 10.49 14.26 7.13
CA SER A 116 11.12 15.58 7.03
C SER A 116 10.96 16.40 8.31
N ILE A 117 9.77 16.40 8.90
CA ILE A 117 9.48 17.16 10.13
C ILE A 117 10.18 16.56 11.35
N LEU A 118 10.19 15.22 11.47
CA LEU A 118 10.72 14.53 12.63
C LEU A 118 12.24 14.42 12.62
N ALA A 119 12.89 14.42 11.46
CA ALA A 119 14.33 14.26 11.33
C ALA A 119 15.08 15.51 11.80
N SER A 120 16.37 15.35 12.16
CA SER A 120 17.25 16.49 12.43
C SER A 120 17.56 17.22 11.11
N ARG A 121 17.80 18.53 11.16
CA ARG A 121 18.09 19.39 9.98
C ARG A 121 19.16 18.79 9.06
N ARG A 122 20.18 18.13 9.65
CA ARG A 122 21.27 17.49 8.87
C ARG A 122 20.79 16.35 7.98
N TRP A 123 19.84 15.54 8.44
CA TRP A 123 19.39 14.31 7.79
C TRP A 123 17.99 14.42 7.17
N SER A 124 17.27 15.50 7.45
CA SER A 124 15.87 15.69 7.03
C SER A 124 15.70 15.50 5.52
N ARG A 125 16.51 16.16 4.70
CA ARG A 125 16.43 16.08 3.23
C ARG A 125 16.65 14.66 2.71
N SER A 126 17.75 14.01 3.13
CA SER A 126 18.08 12.68 2.62
C SER A 126 17.10 11.61 3.10
N LEU A 127 16.76 11.59 4.40
CA LEU A 127 15.81 10.61 4.92
C LEU A 127 14.42 10.78 4.33
N SER A 128 13.94 12.01 4.21
CA SER A 128 12.66 12.33 3.58
C SER A 128 12.65 11.91 2.10
N TYR A 129 13.70 12.22 1.34
CA TYR A 129 13.82 11.80 -0.05
C TYR A 129 13.74 10.27 -0.20
N PHE A 130 14.56 9.51 0.54
CA PHE A 130 14.56 8.05 0.42
C PHE A 130 13.27 7.42 0.95
N SER A 131 12.62 8.02 1.96
CA SER A 131 11.29 7.61 2.42
C SER A 131 10.22 7.79 1.33
N GLY A 132 10.23 8.93 0.62
CA GLY A 132 9.31 9.20 -0.47
C GLY A 132 9.54 8.30 -1.68
N LEU A 133 10.81 8.08 -2.04
CA LEU A 133 11.17 7.16 -3.11
C LEU A 133 10.72 5.72 -2.80
N ALA A 134 10.93 5.25 -1.55
CA ALA A 134 10.47 3.95 -1.10
C ALA A 134 8.94 3.83 -1.22
N ALA A 135 8.19 4.84 -0.78
CA ALA A 135 6.75 4.86 -0.91
C ALA A 135 6.29 4.78 -2.38
N ILE A 136 6.84 5.62 -3.28
CA ILE A 136 6.50 5.58 -4.73
C ILE A 136 6.80 4.20 -5.31
N PHE A 137 7.96 3.64 -5.01
CA PHE A 137 8.35 2.34 -5.54
C PHE A 137 7.44 1.22 -5.05
N SER A 138 7.02 1.27 -3.77
CA SER A 138 6.02 0.35 -3.22
C SER A 138 4.70 0.43 -3.99
N TRP A 139 4.24 1.63 -4.33
CA TRP A 139 2.99 1.82 -5.08
C TRP A 139 3.08 1.31 -6.52
N ILE A 140 4.22 1.48 -7.19
CA ILE A 140 4.49 0.90 -8.53
C ILE A 140 4.45 -0.64 -8.45
N CYS A 141 5.14 -1.23 -7.47
CA CYS A 141 5.15 -2.68 -7.26
C CYS A 141 3.75 -3.21 -6.91
N LEU A 142 2.97 -2.48 -6.12
CA LEU A 142 1.58 -2.83 -5.79
C LEU A 142 0.71 -2.82 -7.05
N GLY A 143 0.84 -1.78 -7.89
CA GLY A 143 0.13 -1.69 -9.15
C GLY A 143 0.44 -2.89 -10.06
N ALA A 144 1.73 -3.23 -10.21
CA ALA A 144 2.15 -4.39 -10.98
C ALA A 144 1.56 -5.71 -10.43
N SER A 145 1.54 -5.87 -9.10
CA SER A 145 1.02 -7.07 -8.44
C SER A 145 -0.50 -7.23 -8.62
N ILE A 146 -1.26 -6.15 -8.49
CA ILE A 146 -2.72 -6.17 -8.72
C ILE A 146 -3.04 -6.38 -10.19
N GLY A 147 -2.28 -5.75 -11.10
CA GLY A 147 -2.39 -5.98 -12.55
C GLY A 147 -2.18 -7.45 -12.92
N LEU A 148 -1.16 -8.11 -12.33
CA LEU A 148 -0.94 -9.55 -12.53
C LEU A 148 -2.08 -10.39 -11.95
N SER A 149 -2.53 -10.09 -10.75
CA SER A 149 -3.61 -10.83 -10.08
C SER A 149 -4.89 -10.81 -10.92
N GLY A 150 -5.28 -9.65 -11.45
CA GLY A 150 -6.40 -9.52 -12.37
C GLY A 150 -6.19 -10.26 -13.70
N THR A 151 -4.97 -10.19 -14.26
CA THR A 151 -4.60 -10.92 -15.46
C THR A 151 -4.73 -12.43 -15.25
N ASN A 152 -4.19 -12.96 -14.16
CA ASN A 152 -4.26 -14.38 -13.83
C ASN A 152 -5.72 -14.84 -13.62
N ALA A 153 -6.56 -14.01 -12.99
CA ALA A 153 -7.98 -14.31 -12.81
C ALA A 153 -8.71 -14.44 -14.15
N LEU A 154 -8.47 -13.52 -15.09
CA LEU A 154 -9.07 -13.58 -16.43
C LEU A 154 -8.55 -14.78 -17.22
N MET A 155 -7.24 -15.03 -17.19
CA MET A 155 -6.64 -16.18 -17.89
C MET A 155 -7.14 -17.52 -17.32
N ALA A 156 -7.32 -17.61 -16.00
CA ALA A 156 -7.88 -18.80 -15.35
C ALA A 156 -9.30 -19.13 -15.86
N ILE A 157 -10.15 -18.10 -16.06
CA ILE A 157 -11.47 -18.28 -16.65
C ILE A 157 -11.35 -18.80 -18.09
N ILE A 158 -10.48 -18.21 -18.91
CA ILE A 158 -10.28 -18.62 -20.32
C ILE A 158 -9.81 -20.08 -20.38
N ILE A 159 -8.79 -20.45 -19.61
CA ILE A 159 -8.24 -21.82 -19.58
C ILE A 159 -9.33 -22.82 -19.15
N ARG A 160 -10.12 -22.48 -18.14
CA ARG A 160 -11.18 -23.39 -17.64
C ARG A 160 -12.24 -23.70 -18.67
N TRP A 161 -12.62 -22.73 -19.51
CA TRP A 161 -13.69 -22.90 -20.50
C TRP A 161 -13.19 -23.20 -21.91
N ARG A 162 -11.87 -23.23 -22.10
CA ARG A 162 -11.21 -23.58 -23.36
C ARG A 162 -10.07 -24.58 -23.11
N PRO A 163 -10.36 -25.85 -22.84
CA PRO A 163 -9.33 -26.87 -22.50
C PRO A 163 -8.26 -27.06 -23.58
N GLU A 164 -8.58 -26.76 -24.84
CA GLU A 164 -7.64 -26.85 -25.97
C GLU A 164 -6.67 -25.65 -26.03
N TYR A 165 -6.88 -24.63 -25.18
CA TYR A 165 -6.06 -23.43 -25.21
C TYR A 165 -4.82 -23.61 -24.35
N GLU A 166 -3.67 -23.61 -25.00
CA GLU A 166 -2.35 -23.63 -24.34
C GLU A 166 -1.86 -22.20 -24.11
N PRO A 167 -1.87 -21.70 -22.84
CA PRO A 167 -1.45 -20.36 -22.53
C PRO A 167 0.07 -20.20 -22.67
N GLN A 168 0.49 -19.20 -23.45
CA GLN A 168 1.88 -18.80 -23.58
C GLN A 168 2.18 -17.57 -22.73
N THR A 169 3.44 -17.38 -22.31
CA THR A 169 3.85 -16.23 -21.48
C THR A 169 3.47 -14.88 -22.10
N TRP A 170 3.57 -14.76 -23.42
CA TRP A 170 3.21 -13.51 -24.11
C TRP A 170 1.70 -13.21 -24.10
N HIS A 171 0.82 -14.23 -23.95
CA HIS A 171 -0.62 -14.00 -23.76
C HIS A 171 -0.88 -13.27 -22.45
N TYR A 172 -0.29 -13.74 -21.35
CA TYR A 172 -0.37 -13.06 -20.06
C TYR A 172 0.16 -11.63 -20.12
N PHE A 173 1.30 -11.43 -20.80
CA PHE A 173 1.88 -10.12 -20.98
C PHE A 173 0.93 -9.18 -21.74
N LEU A 174 0.35 -9.61 -22.84
CA LEU A 174 -0.58 -8.77 -23.61
C LEU A 174 -1.84 -8.41 -22.80
N VAL A 175 -2.41 -9.38 -22.10
CA VAL A 175 -3.57 -9.14 -21.23
C VAL A 175 -3.23 -8.17 -20.11
N TYR A 176 -2.06 -8.35 -19.47
CA TYR A 176 -1.57 -7.45 -18.45
C TYR A 176 -1.39 -6.02 -18.96
N GLN A 177 -0.77 -5.84 -20.12
CA GLN A 177 -0.55 -4.52 -20.70
C GLN A 177 -1.86 -3.85 -21.14
N LEU A 178 -2.75 -4.62 -21.75
CA LEU A 178 -4.08 -4.12 -22.11
C LEU A 178 -4.84 -3.66 -20.85
N PHE A 179 -4.79 -4.46 -19.80
CA PHE A 179 -5.42 -4.14 -18.50
C PHE A 179 -4.84 -2.85 -17.93
N ASN A 180 -3.50 -2.70 -17.88
CA ASN A 180 -2.83 -1.49 -17.41
C ASN A 180 -3.25 -0.26 -18.23
N ILE A 181 -3.19 -0.34 -19.57
CA ILE A 181 -3.54 0.77 -20.45
C ILE A 181 -5.00 1.20 -20.27
N VAL A 182 -5.93 0.23 -20.24
CA VAL A 182 -7.37 0.51 -20.06
C VAL A 182 -7.63 1.21 -18.72
N ILE A 183 -7.01 0.75 -17.64
CA ILE A 183 -7.19 1.36 -16.32
C ILE A 183 -6.54 2.74 -16.23
N VAL A 184 -5.36 2.96 -16.82
CA VAL A 184 -4.74 4.30 -16.89
C VAL A 184 -5.63 5.27 -17.67
N LEU A 185 -6.18 4.86 -18.82
CA LEU A 185 -7.13 5.68 -19.60
C LEU A 185 -8.42 5.96 -18.81
N TYR A 186 -8.97 4.95 -18.16
CA TYR A 186 -10.14 5.13 -17.28
C TYR A 186 -9.83 6.14 -16.16
N ASN A 187 -8.68 6.00 -15.51
CA ASN A 187 -8.27 6.92 -14.45
C ASN A 187 -8.13 8.35 -14.97
N ALA A 188 -7.54 8.52 -16.15
CA ALA A 188 -7.34 9.84 -16.75
C ALA A 188 -8.65 10.55 -17.09
N PHE A 189 -9.62 9.85 -17.68
CA PHE A 189 -10.79 10.50 -18.29
C PHE A 189 -12.08 10.34 -17.47
N LEU A 190 -12.23 9.26 -16.72
CA LEU A 190 -13.50 8.87 -16.12
C LEU A 190 -13.50 8.89 -14.59
N THR A 191 -12.41 8.58 -13.91
CA THR A 191 -12.38 8.42 -12.44
C THR A 191 -12.95 9.63 -11.71
N ASN A 192 -12.60 10.86 -12.10
CA ASN A 192 -13.12 12.06 -11.46
C ASN A 192 -14.65 12.26 -11.62
N LYS A 193 -15.24 11.64 -12.65
CA LYS A 193 -16.69 11.70 -12.93
C LYS A 193 -17.45 10.53 -12.29
N THR A 194 -16.73 9.45 -11.95
CA THR A 194 -17.32 8.18 -11.51
C THR A 194 -16.79 7.71 -10.17
N LEU A 195 -16.55 8.65 -9.21
CA LEU A 195 -16.06 8.31 -7.87
C LEU A 195 -16.96 7.32 -7.12
N TRP A 196 -18.24 7.25 -7.46
CA TRP A 196 -19.21 6.27 -6.95
C TRP A 196 -18.81 4.81 -7.24
N VAL A 197 -17.96 4.56 -8.25
CA VAL A 197 -17.43 3.23 -8.59
C VAL A 197 -16.69 2.61 -7.41
N TYR A 198 -16.00 3.40 -6.59
CA TYR A 198 -15.35 2.87 -5.39
C TYR A 198 -16.33 2.36 -4.36
N ASN A 199 -17.48 3.03 -4.18
CA ASN A 199 -18.53 2.58 -3.27
C ASN A 199 -19.19 1.29 -3.80
N ILE A 200 -19.46 1.20 -5.12
CA ILE A 200 -19.98 -0.02 -5.74
C ILE A 200 -18.95 -1.16 -5.66
N GLY A 201 -17.67 -0.89 -5.94
CA GLY A 201 -16.60 -1.88 -5.79
C GLY A 201 -16.50 -2.42 -4.37
N PHE A 202 -16.61 -1.55 -3.37
CA PHE A 202 -16.66 -1.94 -1.97
C PHE A 202 -17.87 -2.84 -1.67
N MET A 203 -19.08 -2.45 -2.11
CA MET A 203 -20.29 -3.25 -1.91
C MET A 203 -20.22 -4.59 -2.63
N LEU A 204 -19.73 -4.61 -3.88
CA LEU A 204 -19.52 -5.83 -4.64
C LEU A 204 -18.54 -6.77 -3.92
N SER A 205 -17.43 -6.22 -3.43
CA SER A 205 -16.44 -7.00 -2.69
C SER A 205 -17.03 -7.63 -1.42
N ILE A 206 -17.71 -6.85 -0.59
CA ILE A 206 -18.33 -7.35 0.64
C ILE A 206 -19.42 -8.39 0.34
N SER A 207 -20.25 -8.15 -0.68
CA SER A 207 -21.31 -9.09 -1.06
C SER A 207 -20.73 -10.41 -1.59
N THR A 208 -19.72 -10.35 -2.46
CA THR A 208 -19.04 -11.52 -3.01
C THR A 208 -18.33 -12.30 -1.90
N PHE A 209 -17.62 -11.61 -1.01
CA PHE A 209 -17.03 -12.21 0.19
C PHE A 209 -18.05 -12.98 1.01
N ALA A 210 -19.19 -12.36 1.34
CA ALA A 210 -20.22 -12.98 2.16
C ALA A 210 -20.81 -14.23 1.48
N VAL A 211 -21.10 -14.13 0.17
CA VAL A 211 -21.63 -15.28 -0.60
C VAL A 211 -20.62 -16.43 -0.64
N ILE A 212 -19.34 -16.18 -0.95
CA ILE A 212 -18.32 -17.23 -1.02
C ILE A 212 -18.13 -17.89 0.35
N THR A 213 -17.99 -17.08 1.40
CA THR A 213 -17.73 -17.55 2.77
C THR A 213 -18.88 -18.41 3.33
N ILE A 214 -20.12 -18.18 2.89
CA ILE A 214 -21.28 -18.96 3.30
C ILE A 214 -21.50 -20.17 2.38
N VAL A 215 -21.46 -19.96 1.06
CA VAL A 215 -21.85 -20.99 0.07
C VAL A 215 -20.83 -22.12 0.00
N CYS A 216 -19.51 -21.82 0.04
CA CYS A 216 -18.50 -22.86 -0.09
C CYS A 216 -18.59 -23.90 1.05
N PRO A 217 -18.59 -23.53 2.33
CA PRO A 217 -18.76 -24.51 3.41
C PRO A 217 -20.14 -25.19 3.41
N ALA A 218 -21.21 -24.45 3.07
CA ALA A 218 -22.56 -25.00 3.08
C ALA A 218 -22.82 -26.05 1.99
N ARG A 219 -22.09 -25.99 0.88
CA ARG A 219 -22.24 -26.94 -0.23
C ARG A 219 -21.17 -28.03 -0.25
N SER A 220 -20.11 -27.88 0.51
CA SER A 220 -19.07 -28.88 0.61
C SER A 220 -19.56 -30.12 1.38
N ASP A 221 -19.29 -31.30 0.83
CA ASP A 221 -19.51 -32.57 1.53
C ASP A 221 -18.36 -32.97 2.44
N VAL A 222 -17.26 -32.19 2.39
CA VAL A 222 -16.05 -32.52 3.10
C VAL A 222 -16.13 -31.98 4.51
N GLN A 223 -15.97 -32.86 5.49
CA GLN A 223 -15.73 -32.44 6.88
C GLN A 223 -14.23 -32.52 7.14
N VAL A 224 -13.60 -31.38 7.33
CA VAL A 224 -12.20 -31.29 7.73
C VAL A 224 -12.13 -31.23 9.24
N ASP A 225 -11.29 -32.04 9.87
CA ASP A 225 -11.10 -32.02 11.32
C ASP A 225 -10.51 -30.67 11.76
N SER A 226 -11.15 -30.03 12.73
CA SER A 226 -10.67 -28.78 13.29
C SER A 226 -9.25 -28.88 13.85
N ARG A 227 -8.88 -30.06 14.41
CA ARG A 227 -7.51 -30.26 14.88
C ARG A 227 -6.49 -30.22 13.75
N GLU A 228 -6.81 -30.75 12.58
CA GLU A 228 -5.96 -30.70 11.39
C GLU A 228 -5.72 -29.23 10.96
N ILE A 229 -6.77 -28.43 10.94
CA ILE A 229 -6.70 -27.02 10.51
C ILE A 229 -5.93 -26.13 11.49
N TRP A 230 -6.17 -26.30 12.81
CA TRP A 230 -5.65 -25.36 13.80
C TRP A 230 -4.33 -25.79 14.46
N SER A 231 -3.87 -27.03 14.27
CA SER A 231 -2.67 -27.52 14.95
C SER A 231 -1.67 -28.27 14.05
N THR A 232 -2.05 -28.60 12.80
CA THR A 232 -1.12 -29.32 11.91
C THR A 232 -0.36 -28.33 11.02
N PHE A 233 0.94 -28.19 11.30
CA PHE A 233 1.82 -27.35 10.48
C PHE A 233 2.38 -28.18 9.32
N VAL A 234 2.10 -27.79 8.09
CA VAL A 234 2.53 -28.48 6.87
C VAL A 234 3.68 -27.70 6.24
N ASN A 235 4.90 -28.17 6.47
CA ASN A 235 6.10 -27.53 5.93
C ASN A 235 6.43 -28.04 4.54
N GLY A 236 5.96 -27.33 3.51
CA GLY A 236 6.26 -27.61 2.09
C GLY A 236 7.54 -26.96 1.58
N SER A 237 8.39 -26.38 2.44
CA SER A 237 9.57 -25.60 2.03
C SER A 237 10.75 -26.44 1.54
N GLY A 238 10.72 -27.75 1.72
CA GLY A 238 11.80 -28.65 1.26
C GLY A 238 13.10 -28.60 2.06
N GLY A 239 13.18 -27.82 3.16
CA GLY A 239 14.41 -27.78 3.98
C GLY A 239 14.50 -26.65 5.01
N TRP A 240 13.63 -25.64 4.98
CA TRP A 240 13.58 -24.63 6.05
C TRP A 240 12.99 -25.21 7.34
N SER A 241 13.44 -24.72 8.48
CA SER A 241 12.75 -25.01 9.74
C SER A 241 11.33 -24.43 9.75
N ASP A 242 10.43 -25.00 10.57
CA ASP A 242 9.04 -24.56 10.67
C ASP A 242 8.91 -23.07 10.97
N GLY A 243 9.77 -22.53 11.84
CA GLY A 243 9.78 -21.10 12.16
C GLY A 243 10.14 -20.22 10.97
N ILE A 244 11.12 -20.59 10.15
CA ILE A 244 11.48 -19.85 8.93
C ILE A 244 10.37 -19.99 7.90
N SER A 245 9.83 -21.20 7.71
CA SER A 245 8.72 -21.45 6.80
C SER A 245 7.48 -20.63 7.19
N PHE A 246 7.14 -20.55 8.48
CA PHE A 246 6.08 -19.68 8.97
C PHE A 246 6.33 -18.22 8.63
N LEU A 247 7.54 -17.70 8.91
CA LEU A 247 7.86 -16.28 8.67
C LEU A 247 7.85 -15.92 7.18
N THR A 248 8.32 -16.80 6.30
CA THR A 248 8.23 -16.60 4.85
C THR A 248 6.79 -16.68 4.35
N GLY A 249 5.97 -17.57 4.95
CA GLY A 249 4.54 -17.72 4.67
C GLY A 249 3.69 -16.51 5.04
N LEU A 250 4.17 -15.65 5.93
CA LEU A 250 3.48 -14.40 6.27
C LEU A 250 3.34 -13.42 5.10
N SER A 251 3.99 -13.68 3.96
CA SER A 251 3.87 -12.83 2.76
C SER A 251 2.42 -12.72 2.26
N THR A 252 1.65 -13.80 2.27
CA THR A 252 0.22 -13.78 1.91
C THR A 252 -0.63 -12.98 2.91
N PRO A 253 -0.60 -13.23 4.22
CA PRO A 253 -1.27 -12.38 5.20
C PRO A 253 -0.82 -10.91 5.15
N GLN A 254 0.45 -10.64 4.88
CA GLN A 254 0.96 -9.27 4.79
C GLN A 254 0.43 -8.56 3.54
N PHE A 255 0.34 -9.28 2.40
CA PHE A 255 -0.17 -8.70 1.16
C PHE A 255 -1.64 -8.26 1.27
N MET A 256 -2.45 -8.91 2.12
CA MET A 256 -3.86 -8.55 2.34
C MET A 256 -4.08 -7.14 2.93
N LEU A 257 -3.05 -6.53 3.52
CA LEU A 257 -3.08 -5.18 4.09
C LEU A 257 -2.12 -4.22 3.37
N SER A 258 -1.72 -4.54 2.13
CA SER A 258 -0.94 -3.65 1.28
C SER A 258 -1.74 -2.40 0.93
N GLY A 259 -1.05 -1.26 0.80
CA GLY A 259 -1.69 0.02 0.53
C GLY A 259 -2.41 0.63 1.75
N LEU A 260 -2.00 0.28 2.97
CA LEU A 260 -2.53 0.87 4.21
C LEU A 260 -2.48 2.40 4.21
N ASP A 261 -1.47 2.96 3.57
CA ASP A 261 -1.22 4.40 3.45
C ASP A 261 -2.02 5.09 2.34
N ALA A 262 -2.86 4.36 1.60
CA ALA A 262 -3.68 4.92 0.52
C ALA A 262 -4.46 6.18 0.92
N THR A 263 -5.07 6.13 2.10
CA THR A 263 -5.87 7.25 2.61
C THR A 263 -5.02 8.47 2.98
N LEU A 264 -3.73 8.29 3.30
CA LEU A 264 -2.79 9.40 3.54
C LEU A 264 -2.55 10.18 2.25
N HIS A 265 -2.26 9.49 1.15
CA HIS A 265 -1.94 10.12 -0.13
C HIS A 265 -3.14 10.79 -0.81
N LEU A 266 -4.35 10.52 -0.31
CA LEU A 266 -5.60 11.18 -0.72
C LEU A 266 -6.07 12.23 0.29
N ALA A 267 -5.27 12.55 1.33
CA ALA A 267 -5.67 13.46 2.40
C ALA A 267 -6.07 14.85 1.88
N GLU A 268 -5.37 15.36 0.86
CA GLU A 268 -5.66 16.66 0.26
C GLU A 268 -6.99 16.72 -0.49
N GLU A 269 -7.54 15.58 -0.90
CA GLU A 269 -8.87 15.44 -1.51
C GLU A 269 -9.98 15.15 -0.48
N CYS A 270 -9.66 15.04 0.83
CA CYS A 270 -10.62 14.73 1.90
C CYS A 270 -11.24 15.97 2.54
N LEU A 271 -12.47 15.80 3.02
CA LEU A 271 -13.11 16.74 3.93
C LEU A 271 -12.65 16.47 5.36
N ASN A 272 -12.13 17.48 6.08
CA ASN A 272 -11.58 17.37 7.45
C ASN A 272 -10.55 16.24 7.60
N PRO A 273 -9.47 16.28 6.82
CA PRO A 273 -8.54 15.13 6.70
C PRO A 273 -7.89 14.75 8.03
N GLU A 274 -7.63 15.70 8.93
CA GLU A 274 -7.06 15.49 10.26
C GLU A 274 -7.90 14.58 11.18
N ARG A 275 -9.20 14.41 10.87
CA ARG A 275 -10.13 13.54 11.62
C ARG A 275 -10.52 12.31 10.83
N VAL A 276 -10.66 12.45 9.51
CA VAL A 276 -11.19 11.42 8.63
C VAL A 276 -10.10 10.40 8.29
N VAL A 277 -8.91 10.86 7.90
CA VAL A 277 -7.81 9.99 7.48
C VAL A 277 -7.34 9.03 8.59
N PRO A 278 -7.11 9.47 9.85
CA PRO A 278 -6.73 8.56 10.92
C PRO A 278 -7.74 7.43 11.15
N LYS A 279 -9.03 7.75 11.10
CA LYS A 279 -10.09 6.75 11.24
C LYS A 279 -10.14 5.79 10.05
N ALA A 280 -9.97 6.32 8.83
CA ALA A 280 -10.00 5.51 7.63
C ALA A 280 -8.86 4.48 7.59
N VAL A 281 -7.64 4.87 7.95
CA VAL A 281 -6.50 3.95 8.07
C VAL A 281 -6.85 2.75 8.97
N LEU A 282 -7.33 3.02 10.19
CA LEU A 282 -7.61 1.95 11.16
C LEU A 282 -8.82 1.10 10.77
N VAL A 283 -9.89 1.73 10.27
CA VAL A 283 -11.09 1.00 9.81
C VAL A 283 -10.74 0.10 8.63
N THR A 284 -9.87 0.53 7.70
CA THR A 284 -9.42 -0.30 6.58
C THR A 284 -8.75 -1.60 7.07
N VAL A 285 -7.88 -1.52 8.08
CA VAL A 285 -7.25 -2.72 8.69
C VAL A 285 -8.29 -3.64 9.31
N LEU A 286 -9.23 -3.07 10.08
CA LEU A 286 -10.27 -3.86 10.76
C LEU A 286 -11.21 -4.55 9.76
N VAL A 287 -11.68 -3.84 8.73
CA VAL A 287 -12.52 -4.44 7.67
C VAL A 287 -11.73 -5.49 6.89
N GLY A 288 -10.44 -5.23 6.66
CA GLY A 288 -9.53 -6.21 6.07
C GLY A 288 -9.47 -7.51 6.86
N PHE A 289 -9.28 -7.45 8.16
CA PHE A 289 -9.30 -8.62 9.04
C PHE A 289 -10.66 -9.33 9.02
N MET A 290 -11.75 -8.57 9.18
CA MET A 290 -13.12 -9.10 9.23
C MET A 290 -13.56 -9.77 7.92
N THR A 291 -12.89 -9.48 6.81
CA THR A 291 -13.15 -10.15 5.52
C THR A 291 -12.15 -11.29 5.26
N ALA A 292 -10.85 -11.08 5.47
CA ALA A 292 -9.83 -12.07 5.17
C ALA A 292 -9.88 -13.30 6.11
N PHE A 293 -10.09 -13.09 7.39
CA PHE A 293 -10.05 -14.18 8.38
C PHE A 293 -11.24 -15.15 8.24
N PRO A 294 -12.52 -14.70 8.20
CA PRO A 294 -13.64 -15.60 7.95
C PRO A 294 -13.59 -16.25 6.56
N PHE A 295 -13.14 -15.51 5.53
CA PHE A 295 -12.96 -16.08 4.20
C PHE A 295 -11.97 -17.25 4.24
N SER A 296 -10.81 -17.06 4.86
CA SER A 296 -9.78 -18.12 4.98
C SER A 296 -10.29 -19.34 5.72
N ILE A 297 -11.01 -19.14 6.83
CA ILE A 297 -11.67 -20.24 7.55
C ILE A 297 -12.66 -20.95 6.63
N GLY A 298 -13.57 -20.24 5.98
CA GLY A 298 -14.58 -20.82 5.11
C GLY A 298 -13.96 -21.66 3.98
N ILE A 299 -12.89 -21.17 3.36
CA ILE A 299 -12.23 -21.88 2.27
C ILE A 299 -11.51 -23.14 2.75
N ILE A 300 -10.76 -23.05 3.86
CA ILE A 300 -10.00 -24.19 4.38
C ILE A 300 -10.95 -25.32 4.83
N TYR A 301 -12.07 -24.99 5.45
CA TYR A 301 -13.09 -26.00 5.83
C TYR A 301 -13.86 -26.56 4.62
N SER A 302 -13.80 -25.90 3.46
CA SER A 302 -14.57 -26.32 2.27
C SER A 302 -13.87 -27.41 1.44
N TYR A 303 -12.57 -27.65 1.65
CA TYR A 303 -11.80 -28.58 0.82
C TYR A 303 -10.62 -29.18 1.57
N ARG A 304 -10.61 -30.55 1.73
CA ARG A 304 -9.61 -31.25 2.54
C ARG A 304 -8.20 -31.25 1.93
N ASN A 305 -8.10 -31.54 0.63
CA ASN A 305 -6.81 -31.71 -0.04
C ASN A 305 -6.35 -30.39 -0.68
N VAL A 306 -6.16 -29.35 0.14
CA VAL A 306 -5.84 -27.99 -0.33
C VAL A 306 -4.56 -27.98 -1.17
N GLU A 307 -3.59 -28.88 -0.87
CA GLU A 307 -2.34 -29.03 -1.62
C GLU A 307 -2.56 -29.44 -3.09
N LEU A 308 -3.60 -30.24 -3.38
CA LEU A 308 -3.95 -30.61 -4.74
C LEU A 308 -4.34 -29.41 -5.61
N SER A 309 -4.82 -28.33 -4.99
CA SER A 309 -5.14 -27.10 -5.71
C SER A 309 -3.91 -26.41 -6.29
N LEU A 310 -2.70 -26.70 -5.77
CA LEU A 310 -1.45 -26.11 -6.25
C LEU A 310 -1.06 -26.63 -7.64
N THR A 311 -1.57 -27.80 -8.05
CA THR A 311 -1.29 -28.43 -9.35
C THR A 311 -2.39 -28.19 -10.39
N THR A 312 -3.28 -27.23 -10.16
CA THR A 312 -4.40 -26.94 -11.08
C THR A 312 -3.91 -26.37 -12.40
N GLU A 313 -4.49 -26.82 -13.51
CA GLU A 313 -4.19 -26.34 -14.88
C GLU A 313 -4.46 -24.84 -15.05
N THR A 314 -5.43 -24.29 -14.31
CA THR A 314 -5.77 -22.87 -14.37
C THR A 314 -4.71 -21.95 -13.75
N GLY A 315 -3.74 -22.51 -13.01
CA GLY A 315 -2.73 -21.75 -12.27
C GLY A 315 -3.29 -20.88 -11.14
N PHE A 316 -4.58 -21.04 -10.78
CA PHE A 316 -5.26 -20.24 -9.74
C PHE A 316 -5.91 -21.16 -8.70
N PRO A 317 -5.21 -21.54 -7.61
CA PRO A 317 -5.64 -22.57 -6.66
C PRO A 317 -7.04 -22.37 -6.07
N ILE A 318 -7.38 -21.13 -5.74
CA ILE A 318 -8.67 -20.80 -5.12
C ILE A 318 -9.85 -21.08 -6.07
N TYR A 319 -9.66 -20.92 -7.39
CA TYR A 319 -10.68 -21.22 -8.39
C TYR A 319 -11.05 -22.71 -8.39
N PHE A 320 -10.03 -23.57 -8.30
CA PHE A 320 -10.21 -25.01 -8.18
C PHE A 320 -10.97 -25.36 -6.89
N ILE A 321 -10.61 -24.74 -5.76
CA ILE A 321 -11.30 -24.98 -4.48
C ILE A 321 -12.77 -24.56 -4.56
N TRP A 322 -13.07 -23.39 -5.13
CA TRP A 322 -14.45 -22.94 -5.34
C TRP A 322 -15.26 -23.89 -6.21
N GLU A 323 -14.68 -24.42 -7.28
CA GLU A 323 -15.34 -25.40 -8.15
C GLU A 323 -15.66 -26.69 -7.40
N LYS A 324 -14.69 -27.21 -6.64
CA LYS A 324 -14.90 -28.44 -5.85
C LYS A 324 -15.91 -28.24 -4.71
N ALA A 325 -15.78 -27.14 -3.96
CA ALA A 325 -16.67 -26.83 -2.84
C ALA A 325 -18.12 -26.59 -3.31
N THR A 326 -18.32 -25.83 -4.39
CA THR A 326 -19.67 -25.54 -4.91
C THR A 326 -20.23 -26.64 -5.79
N ARG A 327 -19.39 -27.57 -6.28
CA ARG A 327 -19.73 -28.59 -7.29
C ARG A 327 -20.31 -28.00 -8.58
N SER A 328 -19.93 -26.78 -8.88
CA SER A 328 -20.43 -26.04 -10.04
C SER A 328 -19.35 -25.17 -10.66
N PRO A 329 -18.86 -25.55 -11.86
CA PRO A 329 -17.94 -24.71 -12.61
C PRO A 329 -18.50 -23.31 -12.88
N ALA A 330 -19.79 -23.20 -13.13
CA ALA A 330 -20.45 -21.92 -13.37
C ALA A 330 -20.41 -21.01 -12.12
N ALA A 331 -20.69 -21.54 -10.92
CA ALA A 331 -20.63 -20.77 -9.69
C ALA A 331 -19.20 -20.28 -9.40
N ALA A 332 -18.20 -21.17 -9.53
CA ALA A 332 -16.80 -20.80 -9.37
C ALA A 332 -16.37 -19.72 -10.39
N THR A 333 -16.85 -19.81 -11.64
CA THR A 333 -16.59 -18.78 -12.67
C THR A 333 -17.21 -17.43 -12.31
N VAL A 334 -18.42 -17.40 -11.75
CA VAL A 334 -19.05 -16.14 -11.27
C VAL A 334 -18.19 -15.53 -10.15
N PHE A 335 -17.68 -16.33 -9.20
CA PHE A 335 -16.79 -15.85 -8.15
C PHE A 335 -15.48 -15.29 -8.71
N MET A 336 -14.89 -15.99 -9.69
CA MET A 336 -13.66 -15.54 -10.35
C MET A 336 -13.88 -14.26 -11.18
N ALA A 337 -14.99 -14.16 -11.89
CA ALA A 337 -15.37 -12.96 -12.63
C ALA A 337 -15.60 -11.76 -11.68
N SER A 338 -16.24 -12.00 -10.54
CA SER A 338 -16.39 -10.97 -9.50
C SER A 338 -15.04 -10.51 -8.96
N LEU A 339 -14.12 -11.44 -8.69
CA LEU A 339 -12.75 -11.13 -8.28
C LEU A 339 -12.02 -10.28 -9.33
N PHE A 340 -12.17 -10.60 -10.62
CA PHE A 340 -11.59 -9.81 -11.71
C PHE A 340 -12.15 -8.38 -11.72
N VAL A 341 -13.48 -8.20 -11.63
CA VAL A 341 -14.11 -6.86 -11.58
C VAL A 341 -13.64 -6.07 -10.37
N ILE A 342 -13.53 -6.72 -9.20
CA ILE A 342 -13.01 -6.08 -7.99
C ILE A 342 -11.55 -5.67 -8.18
N SER A 343 -10.74 -6.50 -8.86
CA SER A 343 -9.35 -6.16 -9.21
C SER A 343 -9.27 -4.95 -10.15
N CYS A 344 -10.24 -4.76 -11.06
CA CYS A 344 -10.31 -3.54 -11.88
C CYS A 344 -10.49 -2.28 -11.02
N VAL A 345 -11.37 -2.32 -10.03
CA VAL A 345 -11.59 -1.18 -9.10
C VAL A 345 -10.36 -0.93 -8.24
N ALA A 346 -9.73 -2.01 -7.72
CA ALA A 346 -8.51 -1.91 -6.94
C ALA A 346 -7.36 -1.29 -7.75
N PHE A 347 -7.16 -1.74 -8.97
CA PHE A 347 -6.09 -1.25 -9.85
C PHE A 347 -6.28 0.22 -10.22
N ASN A 348 -7.55 0.63 -10.48
CA ASN A 348 -7.88 2.03 -10.68
C ASN A 348 -7.55 2.89 -9.43
N ALA A 349 -7.89 2.41 -8.25
CA ALA A 349 -7.60 3.11 -7.00
C ALA A 349 -6.08 3.21 -6.72
N VAL A 350 -5.31 2.17 -7.07
CA VAL A 350 -3.85 2.18 -6.96
C VAL A 350 -3.24 3.25 -7.88
N HIS A 351 -3.60 3.30 -9.15
CA HIS A 351 -3.11 4.32 -10.07
C HIS A 351 -3.50 5.74 -9.63
N GLN A 352 -4.71 5.89 -9.09
CA GLN A 352 -5.14 7.17 -8.53
C GLN A 352 -4.21 7.59 -7.37
N THR A 353 -3.98 6.71 -6.41
CA THR A 353 -3.20 7.01 -5.20
C THR A 353 -1.72 7.22 -5.53
N ALA A 354 -1.13 6.32 -6.33
CA ALA A 354 0.26 6.43 -6.78
C ALA A 354 0.52 7.77 -7.48
N SER A 355 -0.36 8.17 -8.39
CA SER A 355 -0.21 9.45 -9.09
C SER A 355 -0.27 10.67 -8.17
N ARG A 356 -1.00 10.63 -7.05
CA ARG A 356 -1.03 11.72 -6.05
C ARG A 356 0.26 11.76 -5.25
N LEU A 357 0.81 10.62 -4.89
CA LEU A 357 2.11 10.55 -4.21
C LEU A 357 3.22 11.03 -5.14
N THR A 358 3.28 10.54 -6.38
CA THR A 358 4.26 10.96 -7.39
C THR A 358 4.17 12.46 -7.68
N TRP A 359 2.94 12.99 -7.81
CA TRP A 359 2.68 14.43 -7.96
C TRP A 359 3.17 15.24 -6.76
N SER A 360 2.84 14.82 -5.54
CA SER A 360 3.29 15.50 -4.33
C SER A 360 4.81 15.53 -4.21
N PHE A 361 5.47 14.42 -4.51
CA PHE A 361 6.92 14.32 -4.49
C PHE A 361 7.61 15.14 -5.58
N ALA A 362 6.97 15.26 -6.76
CA ALA A 362 7.41 16.14 -7.83
C ALA A 362 7.19 17.62 -7.48
N ARG A 363 6.08 18.00 -6.81
CA ARG A 363 5.83 19.34 -6.30
C ARG A 363 6.97 19.84 -5.41
N ASP A 364 7.57 18.92 -4.66
CA ASP A 364 8.71 19.18 -3.78
C ASP A 364 10.07 19.14 -4.54
N GLU A 365 10.07 19.06 -5.86
CA GLU A 365 11.28 19.01 -6.72
C GLU A 365 12.20 17.80 -6.46
N ALA A 366 11.61 16.65 -6.11
CA ALA A 366 12.37 15.44 -5.81
C ALA A 366 12.69 14.57 -7.05
N LEU A 367 11.98 14.74 -8.16
CA LEU A 367 12.08 13.92 -9.37
C LEU A 367 12.57 14.71 -10.58
N PHE A 368 13.22 14.03 -11.52
CA PHE A 368 13.41 14.61 -12.86
C PHE A 368 12.08 15.04 -13.47
N PHE A 369 12.07 16.11 -14.23
CA PHE A 369 10.87 16.69 -14.83
C PHE A 369 9.80 17.15 -13.82
N SER A 370 10.19 17.46 -12.59
CA SER A 370 9.29 17.88 -11.49
C SER A 370 8.26 18.93 -11.91
N GLN A 371 8.63 19.93 -12.72
CA GLN A 371 7.70 20.97 -13.20
C GLN A 371 6.51 20.40 -13.97
N LYS A 372 6.75 19.39 -14.84
CA LYS A 372 5.68 18.72 -15.59
C LYS A 372 4.89 17.77 -14.71
N LEU A 373 5.59 16.95 -13.90
CA LEU A 373 4.96 15.96 -13.02
C LEU A 373 4.09 16.60 -11.94
N ALA A 374 4.47 17.79 -11.44
CA ALA A 374 3.71 18.56 -10.46
C ALA A 374 2.53 19.33 -11.07
N SER A 375 2.37 19.33 -12.39
CA SER A 375 1.28 20.06 -13.04
C SER A 375 -0.04 19.30 -12.96
N ILE A 376 -1.13 20.02 -12.68
CA ILE A 376 -2.50 19.48 -12.75
C ILE A 376 -3.10 19.87 -14.10
N SER A 377 -3.66 18.90 -14.81
CA SER A 377 -4.35 19.17 -16.08
C SER A 377 -5.59 20.04 -15.83
N PRO A 378 -5.69 21.25 -16.44
CA PRO A 378 -6.82 22.14 -16.22
C PRO A 378 -8.16 21.53 -16.67
N SER A 379 -8.15 20.71 -17.74
CA SER A 379 -9.35 20.11 -18.33
C SER A 379 -9.83 18.88 -17.53
N LEU A 380 -8.90 18.10 -16.95
CA LEU A 380 -9.19 16.83 -16.27
C LEU A 380 -9.20 16.96 -14.73
N GLY A 381 -8.51 17.96 -14.19
CA GLY A 381 -8.38 18.19 -12.75
C GLY A 381 -7.61 17.09 -12.03
N ILE A 382 -6.63 16.47 -12.72
CA ILE A 382 -5.78 15.40 -12.20
C ILE A 382 -4.30 15.66 -12.55
N PRO A 383 -3.35 15.06 -11.84
CA PRO A 383 -1.93 15.10 -12.18
C PRO A 383 -1.62 14.09 -13.30
N LEU A 384 -1.99 14.47 -14.54
CA LEU A 384 -1.94 13.58 -15.70
C LEU A 384 -0.55 13.01 -15.98
N TYR A 385 0.51 13.86 -15.91
CA TYR A 385 1.86 13.39 -16.19
C TYR A 385 2.41 12.44 -15.13
N ALA A 386 2.03 12.62 -13.85
CA ALA A 386 2.36 11.68 -12.79
C ALA A 386 1.65 10.33 -13.02
N LEU A 387 0.36 10.35 -13.39
CA LEU A 387 -0.39 9.14 -13.74
C LEU A 387 0.23 8.39 -14.93
N ILE A 388 0.64 9.09 -15.97
CA ILE A 388 1.30 8.49 -17.14
C ILE A 388 2.63 7.88 -16.74
N LEU A 389 3.44 8.57 -15.93
CA LEU A 389 4.71 8.04 -15.41
C LEU A 389 4.50 6.74 -14.64
N ASP A 390 3.55 6.71 -13.71
CA ASP A 390 3.24 5.51 -12.93
C ASP A 390 2.76 4.37 -13.83
N GLY A 391 1.90 4.66 -14.81
CA GLY A 391 1.46 3.69 -15.83
C GLY A 391 2.60 3.13 -16.67
N ILE A 392 3.58 3.98 -17.07
CA ILE A 392 4.78 3.55 -17.78
C ILE A 392 5.66 2.67 -16.88
N CYS A 393 5.84 3.01 -15.60
CA CYS A 393 6.59 2.19 -14.67
C CYS A 393 5.97 0.80 -14.51
N VAL A 394 4.66 0.72 -14.34
CA VAL A 394 3.92 -0.55 -14.26
C VAL A 394 4.04 -1.33 -15.58
N PHE A 395 3.99 -0.65 -16.74
CA PHE A 395 4.23 -1.26 -18.06
C PHE A 395 5.62 -1.88 -18.15
N LEU A 396 6.68 -1.16 -17.73
CA LEU A 396 8.06 -1.63 -17.74
C LEU A 396 8.27 -2.84 -16.81
N VAL A 397 7.66 -2.82 -15.63
CA VAL A 397 7.66 -3.99 -14.73
C VAL A 397 7.01 -5.20 -15.43
N GLY A 398 5.93 -5.01 -16.19
CA GLY A 398 5.30 -6.06 -16.97
C GLY A 398 6.22 -6.70 -18.02
N ILE A 399 7.21 -5.96 -18.57
CA ILE A 399 8.19 -6.53 -19.50
C ILE A 399 9.06 -7.60 -18.80
N VAL A 400 9.34 -7.42 -17.51
CA VAL A 400 10.09 -8.42 -16.72
C VAL A 400 9.37 -9.77 -16.72
N TYR A 401 8.04 -9.80 -16.81
CA TYR A 401 7.25 -11.04 -16.86
C TYR A 401 7.59 -11.91 -18.07
N ILE A 402 7.86 -11.31 -19.24
CA ILE A 402 8.27 -12.07 -20.43
C ILE A 402 9.60 -12.77 -20.21
N CYS A 403 10.53 -12.11 -19.50
CA CYS A 403 11.85 -12.64 -19.23
C CYS A 403 11.83 -13.69 -18.11
N SER A 404 11.04 -13.48 -17.06
CA SER A 404 10.94 -14.36 -15.89
C SER A 404 9.70 -14.06 -15.07
N SER A 405 8.75 -14.98 -15.04
CA SER A 405 7.58 -14.91 -14.15
C SER A 405 8.00 -14.93 -12.66
N THR A 406 9.06 -15.67 -12.33
CA THR A 406 9.62 -15.74 -10.98
C THR A 406 10.19 -14.40 -10.53
N ALA A 407 10.96 -13.73 -11.40
CA ALA A 407 11.45 -12.38 -11.11
C ALA A 407 10.29 -11.38 -10.94
N PHE A 408 9.24 -11.49 -11.76
CA PHE A 408 8.05 -10.66 -11.62
C PHE A 408 7.34 -10.90 -10.28
N ASN A 409 7.15 -12.15 -9.85
CA ASN A 409 6.49 -12.48 -8.58
C ASN A 409 7.23 -11.89 -7.36
N SER A 410 8.52 -11.61 -7.48
CA SER A 410 9.30 -10.95 -6.44
C SER A 410 8.88 -9.49 -6.19
N PHE A 411 8.17 -8.85 -7.12
CA PHE A 411 7.60 -7.52 -6.90
C PHE A 411 6.50 -7.53 -5.83
N ILE A 412 5.78 -8.66 -5.65
CA ILE A 412 4.79 -8.81 -4.57
C ILE A 412 5.48 -8.69 -3.21
N SER A 413 6.56 -9.45 -2.99
CA SER A 413 7.34 -9.37 -1.74
C SER A 413 7.98 -7.98 -1.56
N THR A 414 8.51 -7.40 -2.64
CA THR A 414 9.13 -6.08 -2.62
C THR A 414 8.12 -4.99 -2.23
N THR A 415 6.87 -5.05 -2.73
CA THR A 415 5.81 -4.10 -2.37
C THR A 415 5.72 -3.92 -0.85
N VAL A 416 5.59 -5.02 -0.13
CA VAL A 416 5.36 -4.99 1.32
C VAL A 416 6.62 -4.64 2.11
N ILE A 417 7.82 -5.08 1.64
CA ILE A 417 9.09 -4.71 2.28
C ILE A 417 9.29 -3.20 2.22
N VAL A 418 9.17 -2.62 1.03
CA VAL A 418 9.49 -1.20 0.80
C VAL A 418 8.46 -0.28 1.46
N ALA A 419 7.17 -0.66 1.42
CA ALA A 419 6.13 0.03 2.17
C ALA A 419 6.45 0.08 3.67
N GLN A 420 6.76 -1.08 4.25
CA GLN A 420 7.01 -1.17 5.68
C GLN A 420 8.29 -0.42 6.11
N ILE A 421 9.32 -0.39 5.25
CA ILE A 421 10.50 0.47 5.47
C ILE A 421 10.08 1.94 5.52
N SER A 422 9.24 2.39 4.59
CA SER A 422 8.76 3.77 4.56
C SER A 422 7.94 4.15 5.81
N PHE A 423 7.18 3.19 6.38
CA PHE A 423 6.42 3.38 7.62
C PHE A 423 7.31 3.37 8.87
N ALA A 424 8.39 2.56 8.86
CA ALA A 424 9.30 2.42 9.99
C ALA A 424 10.15 3.68 10.22
N ILE A 425 10.51 4.42 9.17
CA ILE A 425 11.34 5.62 9.29
C ILE A 425 10.71 6.66 10.23
N PRO A 426 9.46 7.15 10.00
CA PRO A 426 8.83 8.08 10.95
C PRO A 426 8.56 7.45 12.32
N ALA A 427 8.33 6.14 12.42
CA ALA A 427 8.19 5.45 13.70
C ALA A 427 9.48 5.51 14.53
N ILE A 428 10.64 5.22 13.93
CA ILE A 428 11.97 5.35 14.55
C ILE A 428 12.18 6.79 15.02
N LEU A 429 11.90 7.75 14.16
CA LEU A 429 12.07 9.17 14.49
C LEU A 429 11.18 9.61 15.65
N LEU A 430 9.94 9.13 15.74
CA LEU A 430 9.06 9.40 16.89
C LEU A 430 9.62 8.83 18.20
N ILE A 431 10.21 7.61 18.17
CA ILE A 431 10.87 7.02 19.35
C ILE A 431 12.06 7.90 19.77
N LEU A 432 12.93 8.26 18.81
CA LEU A 432 14.11 9.11 19.07
C LEU A 432 13.73 10.50 19.61
N ARG A 433 12.65 11.07 19.12
CA ARG A 433 12.08 12.35 19.57
C ARG A 433 11.22 12.22 20.84
N ARG A 434 11.21 11.03 21.47
CA ARG A 434 10.46 10.73 22.70
C ARG A 434 8.99 11.11 22.63
N ARG A 435 8.39 11.09 21.41
CA ARG A 435 6.98 11.49 21.16
C ARG A 435 6.64 12.86 21.77
N ALA A 436 7.59 13.81 21.74
CA ALA A 436 7.46 15.09 22.40
C ALA A 436 6.22 15.86 21.92
N PRO A 437 5.56 16.64 22.81
CA PRO A 437 4.37 17.44 22.47
C PRO A 437 4.58 18.44 21.32
N HIS A 438 5.81 18.83 21.07
CA HIS A 438 6.21 19.65 19.94
C HIS A 438 5.87 19.00 18.59
N TYR A 439 6.09 17.69 18.44
CA TYR A 439 5.77 16.93 17.23
C TYR A 439 4.36 16.31 17.24
N LEU A 440 3.85 16.00 18.44
CA LEU A 440 2.52 15.42 18.64
C LEU A 440 1.73 16.27 19.64
N PRO A 441 1.17 17.41 19.22
CA PRO A 441 0.42 18.31 20.11
C PRO A 441 -0.72 17.60 20.82
N THR A 442 -0.96 17.97 22.08
CA THR A 442 -2.05 17.40 22.90
C THR A 442 -3.45 17.73 22.36
N SER A 443 -3.55 18.77 21.54
CA SER A 443 -4.80 19.21 20.88
C SER A 443 -5.15 18.44 19.61
N ARG A 444 -4.27 17.49 19.14
CA ARG A 444 -4.52 16.74 17.91
C ARG A 444 -5.85 15.96 17.97
N PRO A 445 -6.62 15.87 16.85
CA PRO A 445 -7.92 15.22 16.82
C PRO A 445 -7.89 13.72 17.11
N PHE A 446 -6.82 13.03 16.71
CA PHE A 446 -6.62 11.61 17.01
C PHE A 446 -5.39 11.43 17.92
N LYS A 447 -5.61 10.82 19.07
CA LYS A 447 -4.56 10.55 20.06
C LYS A 447 -4.79 9.21 20.74
N VAL A 448 -3.69 8.51 21.02
CA VAL A 448 -3.70 7.29 21.84
C VAL A 448 -2.91 7.52 23.13
N PRO A 449 -3.11 6.70 24.17
CA PRO A 449 -2.27 6.71 25.35
C PRO A 449 -0.79 6.57 24.98
N THR A 450 0.09 7.29 25.67
CA THR A 450 1.53 7.35 25.35
C THR A 450 2.17 5.97 25.26
N ILE A 451 1.79 5.06 26.18
CA ILE A 451 2.29 3.66 26.20
C ILE A 451 1.89 2.94 24.93
N VAL A 452 0.61 3.03 24.50
CA VAL A 452 0.12 2.40 23.27
C VAL A 452 0.87 2.95 22.07
N GLY A 453 1.11 4.27 22.02
CA GLY A 453 1.88 4.88 20.95
C GLY A 453 3.35 4.40 20.89
N TYR A 454 4.03 4.22 22.03
CA TYR A 454 5.38 3.63 22.05
C TYR A 454 5.37 2.17 21.57
N ILE A 455 4.44 1.36 22.07
CA ILE A 455 4.30 -0.05 21.64
C ILE A 455 4.07 -0.09 20.13
N SER A 456 3.17 0.73 19.60
CA SER A 456 2.87 0.80 18.17
C SER A 456 4.10 1.15 17.33
N ASN A 457 4.88 2.14 17.75
CA ASN A 457 6.10 2.53 17.04
C ASN A 457 7.15 1.41 17.08
N ILE A 458 7.35 0.76 18.24
CA ILE A 458 8.33 -0.33 18.40
C ILE A 458 7.91 -1.54 17.55
N VAL A 459 6.64 -1.95 17.60
CA VAL A 459 6.12 -3.06 16.79
C VAL A 459 6.27 -2.75 15.30
N CYS A 460 5.98 -1.53 14.85
CA CYS A 460 6.16 -1.10 13.46
C CYS A 460 7.62 -1.29 13.00
N VAL A 461 8.59 -0.91 13.83
CA VAL A 461 10.02 -1.05 13.51
C VAL A 461 10.47 -2.51 13.49
N ILE A 462 10.11 -3.29 14.52
CA ILE A 462 10.43 -4.72 14.57
C ILE A 462 9.83 -5.44 13.37
N TRP A 463 8.58 -5.12 13.02
CA TRP A 463 7.88 -5.71 11.89
C TRP A 463 8.58 -5.41 10.57
N ALA A 464 9.06 -4.18 10.36
CA ALA A 464 9.84 -3.82 9.18
C ALA A 464 11.13 -4.64 9.07
N ILE A 465 11.82 -4.91 10.18
CA ILE A 465 13.02 -5.75 10.19
C ILE A 465 12.68 -7.18 9.82
N ILE A 466 11.62 -7.76 10.41
CA ILE A 466 11.17 -9.13 10.11
C ILE A 466 10.85 -9.27 8.62
N LEU A 467 10.05 -8.36 8.06
CA LEU A 467 9.68 -8.44 6.65
C LEU A 467 10.89 -8.26 5.73
N THR A 468 11.79 -7.32 6.03
CA THR A 468 12.97 -7.07 5.19
C THR A 468 13.89 -8.29 5.13
N VAL A 469 14.01 -9.03 6.22
CA VAL A 469 14.86 -10.22 6.27
C VAL A 469 14.17 -11.42 5.62
N PHE A 470 13.00 -11.81 6.12
CA PHE A 470 12.39 -13.08 5.76
C PHE A 470 11.68 -13.07 4.40
N PHE A 471 11.20 -11.92 3.93
CA PHE A 471 10.57 -11.84 2.59
C PHE A 471 11.58 -11.73 1.44
N CYS A 472 12.89 -11.69 1.75
CA CYS A 472 13.95 -11.91 0.76
C CYS A 472 14.33 -13.38 0.62
N PHE A 473 13.86 -14.26 1.52
CA PHE A 473 14.19 -15.68 1.45
C PHE A 473 13.34 -16.38 0.39
N PRO A 474 13.89 -17.39 -0.32
CA PRO A 474 13.10 -18.25 -1.19
C PRO A 474 12.15 -19.10 -0.32
N THR A 475 10.94 -19.32 -0.81
CA THR A 475 9.92 -20.10 -0.09
C THR A 475 10.21 -21.60 -0.09
N VAL A 476 11.00 -22.09 -1.06
CA VAL A 476 11.28 -23.52 -1.27
C VAL A 476 12.77 -23.76 -1.48
N LEU A 477 13.29 -24.86 -0.91
CA LEU A 477 14.64 -25.36 -1.09
C LEU A 477 14.62 -26.68 -1.89
N PRO A 478 15.71 -27.02 -2.63
CA PRO A 478 16.91 -26.24 -2.89
C PRO A 478 16.64 -25.03 -3.80
N VAL A 479 17.42 -23.97 -3.63
CA VAL A 479 17.29 -22.75 -4.44
C VAL A 479 17.74 -23.00 -5.86
N THR A 480 16.91 -22.63 -6.81
CA THR A 480 17.18 -22.65 -8.25
C THR A 480 16.85 -21.30 -8.87
N GLY A 481 17.29 -21.02 -10.09
CA GLY A 481 16.89 -19.81 -10.80
C GLY A 481 15.37 -19.68 -11.01
N GLY A 482 14.64 -20.80 -10.99
CA GLY A 482 13.18 -20.84 -11.16
C GLY A 482 12.37 -20.62 -9.88
N ASN A 483 12.96 -20.76 -8.68
CA ASN A 483 12.28 -20.59 -7.40
C ASN A 483 12.94 -19.55 -6.48
N MET A 484 14.00 -18.86 -6.95
CA MET A 484 14.68 -17.80 -6.21
C MET A 484 13.76 -16.62 -5.97
N ASN A 485 13.79 -16.07 -4.77
CA ASN A 485 13.13 -14.79 -4.48
C ASN A 485 14.07 -13.64 -4.84
N TYR A 486 13.77 -12.95 -5.94
CA TYR A 486 14.56 -11.82 -6.44
C TYR A 486 14.22 -10.48 -5.77
N ALA A 487 13.47 -10.46 -4.66
CA ALA A 487 13.09 -9.21 -3.98
C ALA A 487 14.32 -8.36 -3.59
N SER A 488 15.42 -8.99 -3.14
CA SER A 488 16.68 -8.31 -2.85
C SER A 488 17.27 -7.60 -4.08
N VAL A 489 17.19 -8.21 -5.26
CA VAL A 489 17.65 -7.59 -6.52
C VAL A 489 16.78 -6.37 -6.86
N VAL A 490 15.47 -6.48 -6.73
CA VAL A 490 14.53 -5.37 -6.96
C VAL A 490 14.80 -4.21 -6.01
N LEU A 491 15.07 -4.49 -4.71
CA LEU A 491 15.47 -3.49 -3.72
C LEU A 491 16.78 -2.77 -4.11
N VAL A 492 17.79 -3.51 -4.57
CA VAL A 492 19.05 -2.93 -5.03
C VAL A 492 18.84 -2.06 -6.26
N VAL A 493 18.05 -2.49 -7.24
CA VAL A 493 17.71 -1.68 -8.42
C VAL A 493 17.02 -0.39 -8.01
N MET A 494 16.03 -0.45 -7.12
CA MET A 494 15.37 0.74 -6.56
C MET A 494 16.39 1.70 -5.91
N LEU A 495 17.28 1.16 -5.10
CA LEU A 495 18.31 1.96 -4.42
C LEU A 495 19.25 2.63 -5.44
N ILE A 496 19.70 1.91 -6.45
CA ILE A 496 20.56 2.44 -7.51
C ILE A 496 19.84 3.58 -8.26
N LEU A 497 18.58 3.38 -8.66
CA LEU A 497 17.80 4.42 -9.35
C LEU A 497 17.59 5.65 -8.44
N GLY A 498 17.32 5.43 -7.15
CA GLY A 498 17.18 6.50 -6.18
C GLY A 498 18.46 7.28 -5.94
N VAL A 499 19.58 6.59 -5.78
CA VAL A 499 20.90 7.21 -5.63
C VAL A 499 21.29 7.98 -6.89
N ALA A 500 21.05 7.41 -8.07
CA ALA A 500 21.30 8.08 -9.35
C ALA A 500 20.50 9.38 -9.47
N ASN A 501 19.17 9.34 -9.21
CA ASN A 501 18.34 10.55 -9.21
C ASN A 501 18.77 11.56 -8.12
N TRP A 502 19.18 11.07 -6.94
CA TRP A 502 19.67 11.94 -5.86
C TRP A 502 20.87 12.76 -6.30
N PHE A 503 21.91 12.10 -6.83
CA PHE A 503 23.13 12.80 -7.24
C PHE A 503 22.96 13.63 -8.50
N ALA A 504 22.15 13.17 -9.46
CA ALA A 504 21.95 13.85 -10.73
C ALA A 504 21.02 15.08 -10.61
N TYR A 505 19.99 15.02 -9.77
CA TYR A 505 18.97 16.04 -9.69
C TYR A 505 18.59 16.44 -8.25
N ALA A 506 18.04 15.53 -7.42
CA ALA A 506 17.37 15.86 -6.18
C ALA A 506 18.29 16.54 -5.16
N ARG A 507 19.57 16.19 -5.10
CA ARG A 507 20.56 16.84 -4.22
C ARG A 507 20.64 18.35 -4.42
N LYS A 508 20.34 18.86 -5.61
CA LYS A 508 20.41 20.30 -5.91
C LYS A 508 19.06 21.01 -5.73
N HIS A 509 17.96 20.32 -6.01
CA HIS A 509 16.63 20.92 -6.12
C HIS A 509 15.69 20.58 -4.97
N TYR A 510 15.75 19.35 -4.43
CA TYR A 510 14.89 18.94 -3.33
C TYR A 510 15.37 19.53 -2.00
N HIS A 511 14.58 20.38 -1.39
CA HIS A 511 14.87 21.02 -0.10
C HIS A 511 14.04 20.49 1.07
N GLY A 512 13.25 19.47 0.86
CA GLY A 512 12.22 18.92 1.74
C GLY A 512 10.83 19.29 1.25
N PRO A 513 9.76 18.77 1.89
CA PRO A 513 8.39 19.14 1.56
C PRO A 513 8.19 20.65 1.61
N ARG A 514 7.60 21.20 0.55
CA ARG A 514 7.23 22.61 0.51
C ARG A 514 5.97 22.79 1.35
N LEU A 515 6.13 23.46 2.49
CA LEU A 515 5.01 24.07 3.19
C LEU A 515 4.72 25.37 2.45
N GLU A 516 3.67 25.42 1.65
CA GLU A 516 3.18 26.70 1.14
C GLU A 516 2.71 27.50 2.35
N MET A 517 3.49 28.54 2.71
CA MET A 517 3.15 29.52 3.75
C MET A 517 2.11 30.48 3.21
#